data_bc742a26ec599df587c4f98fec5dbb28
#
_entry.id   bc742a26ec599df587c4f98fec5dbb28
#
_cell.length_a   1.000
_cell.length_b   1.000
_cell.length_c   1.000
_cell.angle_alpha   90.00
_cell.angle_beta   90.00
_cell.angle_gamma   90.00
#
_symmetry.space_group_name_H-M   'P 1'
#
loop_
_entity.id
_entity.type
_entity.pdbx_description
1 polymer ?
#
loop_
_entity_poly.entity_id
_entity_poly.type
_entity_poly.pdbx_seq_one_letter_code
_entity_poly.pdbx_strand_id
1 'polypeptide(L)'
;MRVGTFVLAAQFPGQGQGETLHRAVRSAEVAEESGLDSVWLAEHHFVPYGVCPSAVTLAALLLGRTQRIRVGTAVSVLPTAHPVALGEQAALLHLTSGGRFSLGVGRGGPWVDLEVFGPGLKAYEQGFPESLDLLLRWLREPRVSGAGERFSFREVPVVPRPDEILDGGPEDACPEVIVACTSPRSVKLAAERGLPMLLGMHCGDEDKAEMVALWRKQALAAGHAPEKVAAAGHVSAGVAQIADRRAEAAETLVKLMPGWLKQGLDAHVTVDGRHRAMRDPVAYTELLCGLHPVGTPRLAADRLAATSERTGITRFALLVEGSGDLSATEENVRRLGTEVLPLLT
;
A
#
# COMPACT_ATOMS: atom_id res chain seq x y z
N MET A 1 15.85 -9.70 2.27
CA MET A 1 14.42 -9.27 2.24
C MET A 1 14.34 -7.74 2.33
N ARG A 2 13.26 -7.10 1.85
CA ARG A 2 13.03 -5.65 1.96
C ARG A 2 11.87 -5.41 2.90
N VAL A 3 12.08 -4.65 3.96
CA VAL A 3 11.08 -4.36 4.97
C VAL A 3 10.83 -2.87 5.00
N GLY A 4 9.57 -2.48 4.92
CA GLY A 4 9.12 -1.09 5.01
C GLY A 4 7.97 -0.92 5.98
N THR A 5 7.65 0.32 6.28
CA THR A 5 6.47 0.66 7.08
C THR A 5 5.23 0.79 6.20
N PHE A 6 4.07 0.47 6.77
CA PHE A 6 2.76 0.80 6.21
C PHE A 6 2.11 1.82 7.14
N VAL A 7 1.75 2.97 6.60
CA VAL A 7 1.24 4.12 7.33
C VAL A 7 -0.17 4.43 6.87
N LEU A 8 -1.12 4.27 7.76
CA LEU A 8 -2.54 4.59 7.55
C LEU A 8 -2.87 6.03 7.92
N ALA A 9 -1.99 6.69 8.67
CA ALA A 9 -2.32 7.88 9.45
C ALA A 9 -3.57 7.60 10.32
N ALA A 10 -3.50 6.53 11.12
CA ALA A 10 -4.59 5.99 11.92
C ALA A 10 -4.91 6.94 13.08
N GLN A 11 -6.15 7.46 13.13
CA GLN A 11 -6.58 8.35 14.22
C GLN A 11 -7.18 7.54 15.36
N PHE A 12 -6.47 7.40 16.45
CA PHE A 12 -6.96 6.70 17.64
C PHE A 12 -7.94 7.57 18.44
N PRO A 13 -8.84 6.96 19.23
CA PRO A 13 -9.79 7.70 20.05
C PRO A 13 -9.12 8.80 20.90
N GLY A 14 -9.66 10.01 20.86
CA GLY A 14 -9.15 11.15 21.61
C GLY A 14 -8.00 11.92 20.95
N GLN A 15 -7.48 11.47 19.81
CA GLN A 15 -6.39 12.15 19.10
C GLN A 15 -6.88 13.20 18.12
N GLY A 16 -6.08 14.28 17.97
CA GLY A 16 -6.27 15.27 16.92
C GLY A 16 -5.74 14.79 15.55
N GLN A 17 -6.35 15.25 14.46
CA GLN A 17 -5.93 14.90 13.10
C GLN A 17 -4.51 15.40 12.80
N GLY A 18 -4.16 16.61 13.27
CA GLY A 18 -2.81 17.15 13.11
C GLY A 18 -1.73 16.35 13.83
N GLU A 19 -2.02 15.85 15.05
CA GLU A 19 -1.17 14.93 15.80
C GLU A 19 -0.98 13.60 15.05
N THR A 20 -2.05 13.05 14.53
CA THR A 20 -2.04 11.82 13.73
C THR A 20 -1.19 11.95 12.47
N LEU A 21 -1.33 13.05 11.72
CA LEU A 21 -0.53 13.33 10.53
C LEU A 21 0.94 13.59 10.90
N HIS A 22 1.21 14.27 12.01
CA HIS A 22 2.57 14.45 12.50
C HIS A 22 3.24 13.09 12.81
N ARG A 23 2.54 12.19 13.51
CA ARG A 23 3.03 10.82 13.78
C ARG A 23 3.32 10.06 12.47
N ALA A 24 2.42 10.16 11.48
CA ALA A 24 2.62 9.52 10.17
C ALA A 24 3.91 10.01 9.47
N VAL A 25 4.15 11.32 9.48
CA VAL A 25 5.38 11.92 8.91
C VAL A 25 6.61 11.46 9.68
N ARG A 26 6.58 11.53 11.02
CA ARG A 26 7.70 11.10 11.85
C ARG A 26 8.02 9.62 11.70
N SER A 27 7.01 8.76 11.59
CA SER A 27 7.21 7.32 11.33
C SER A 27 8.02 7.06 10.06
N ALA A 28 7.79 7.84 9.01
CA ALA A 28 8.51 7.73 7.75
C ALA A 28 9.97 8.20 7.85
N GLU A 29 10.22 9.32 8.55
CA GLU A 29 11.57 9.83 8.79
C GLU A 29 12.39 8.82 9.63
N VAL A 30 11.82 8.32 10.72
CA VAL A 30 12.45 7.30 11.56
C VAL A 30 12.67 5.98 10.81
N ALA A 31 11.79 5.63 9.87
CA ALA A 31 11.99 4.46 9.01
C ALA A 31 13.28 4.60 8.17
N GLU A 32 13.53 5.78 7.57
CA GLU A 32 14.80 6.04 6.88
C GLU A 32 16.00 6.03 7.83
N GLU A 33 15.89 6.68 8.98
CA GLU A 33 16.95 6.74 10.00
C GLU A 33 17.34 5.33 10.47
N SER A 34 16.37 4.41 10.54
CA SER A 34 16.54 3.04 11.01
C SER A 34 16.89 2.04 9.89
N GLY A 35 17.10 2.51 8.66
CA GLY A 35 17.54 1.69 7.54
C GLY A 35 16.46 0.83 6.88
N LEU A 36 15.18 1.13 7.09
CA LEU A 36 14.09 0.45 6.38
C LEU A 36 14.09 0.81 4.89
N ASP A 37 13.58 -0.09 4.05
CA ASP A 37 13.61 0.02 2.58
C ASP A 37 12.57 1.01 2.04
N SER A 38 11.39 1.03 2.64
CA SER A 38 10.25 1.76 2.07
C SER A 38 9.22 2.22 3.08
N VAL A 39 8.42 3.21 2.68
CA VAL A 39 7.21 3.65 3.38
C VAL A 39 6.02 3.53 2.41
N TRP A 40 4.94 2.91 2.85
CA TRP A 40 3.72 2.69 2.09
C TRP A 40 2.56 3.44 2.72
N LEU A 41 1.90 4.31 1.96
CA LEU A 41 0.91 5.27 2.44
C LEU A 41 -0.50 4.88 1.99
N ALA A 42 -1.41 4.72 2.93
CA ALA A 42 -2.83 4.51 2.62
C ALA A 42 -3.56 5.82 2.33
N GLU A 43 -4.65 5.73 1.58
CA GLU A 43 -5.57 6.80 1.28
C GLU A 43 -6.97 6.46 1.78
N HIS A 44 -7.53 7.32 2.62
CA HIS A 44 -8.89 7.18 3.13
C HIS A 44 -9.58 8.54 3.18
N HIS A 45 -10.88 8.52 2.94
CA HIS A 45 -11.69 9.73 2.90
C HIS A 45 -12.81 9.67 3.94
N PHE A 46 -13.01 10.76 4.66
CA PHE A 46 -14.15 11.00 5.57
C PHE A 46 -14.23 10.06 6.78
N VAL A 47 -13.16 9.34 7.11
CA VAL A 47 -13.13 8.36 8.21
C VAL A 47 -11.88 8.48 9.06
N PRO A 48 -11.98 8.32 10.40
CA PRO A 48 -10.83 8.32 11.29
C PRO A 48 -9.99 7.02 11.21
N TYR A 49 -10.41 6.04 10.41
CA TYR A 49 -9.62 4.86 10.11
C TYR A 49 -8.24 5.21 9.56
N GLY A 50 -8.19 6.25 8.73
CA GLY A 50 -6.96 6.91 8.30
C GLY A 50 -7.29 8.33 7.85
N VAL A 51 -6.54 9.32 8.33
CA VAL A 51 -6.82 10.74 8.04
C VAL A 51 -5.96 11.30 6.90
N CYS A 52 -5.39 10.43 6.06
CA CYS A 52 -4.67 10.82 4.86
C CYS A 52 -5.60 10.80 3.64
N PRO A 53 -6.08 11.96 3.14
CA PRO A 53 -7.01 12.00 2.01
C PRO A 53 -6.29 11.97 0.64
N SER A 54 -4.97 12.00 0.61
CA SER A 54 -4.17 11.90 -0.60
C SER A 54 -2.82 11.29 -0.30
N ALA A 55 -2.68 10.01 -0.60
CA ALA A 55 -1.42 9.29 -0.43
C ALA A 55 -0.29 9.89 -1.30
N VAL A 56 -0.61 10.39 -2.49
CA VAL A 56 0.34 11.04 -3.40
C VAL A 56 0.85 12.36 -2.83
N THR A 57 -0.02 13.19 -2.24
CA THR A 57 0.39 14.44 -1.61
C THR A 57 1.30 14.20 -0.39
N LEU A 58 0.95 13.21 0.44
CA LEU A 58 1.80 12.84 1.57
C LEU A 58 3.13 12.23 1.09
N ALA A 59 3.12 11.44 0.01
CA ALA A 59 4.33 10.92 -0.61
C ALA A 59 5.25 12.05 -1.10
N ALA A 60 4.71 13.10 -1.72
CA ALA A 60 5.49 14.27 -2.15
C ALA A 60 6.22 14.94 -0.97
N LEU A 61 5.51 15.13 0.15
CA LEU A 61 6.10 15.69 1.38
C LEU A 61 7.23 14.79 1.88
N LEU A 62 7.01 13.47 1.96
CA LEU A 62 8.01 12.54 2.49
C LEU A 62 9.23 12.40 1.58
N LEU A 63 9.04 12.36 0.26
CA LEU A 63 10.15 12.33 -0.70
C LEU A 63 11.03 13.59 -0.59
N GLY A 64 10.43 14.75 -0.28
CA GLY A 64 11.17 15.99 -0.03
C GLY A 64 11.86 16.05 1.34
N ARG A 65 11.44 15.24 2.32
CA ARG A 65 12.01 15.19 3.68
C ARG A 65 13.00 14.05 3.88
N THR A 66 13.10 13.14 2.94
CA THR A 66 13.95 11.94 3.00
C THR A 66 14.89 11.89 1.79
N GLN A 67 15.99 11.12 1.89
CA GLN A 67 17.03 11.08 0.86
C GLN A 67 17.17 9.73 0.16
N ARG A 68 16.86 8.63 0.83
CA ARG A 68 17.15 7.26 0.36
C ARG A 68 15.93 6.37 0.31
N ILE A 69 15.04 6.47 1.30
CA ILE A 69 13.89 5.57 1.44
C ILE A 69 12.94 5.69 0.25
N ARG A 70 12.43 4.58 -0.20
CA ARG A 70 11.38 4.55 -1.23
C ARG A 70 10.04 4.90 -0.61
N VAL A 71 9.21 5.62 -1.33
CA VAL A 71 7.85 5.96 -0.87
C VAL A 71 6.84 5.46 -1.88
N GLY A 72 5.87 4.67 -1.41
CA GLY A 72 4.82 4.14 -2.25
C GLY A 72 3.42 4.46 -1.71
N THR A 73 2.43 4.45 -2.58
CA THR A 73 1.03 4.48 -2.15
C THR A 73 0.49 3.05 -1.94
N ALA A 74 -0.36 2.86 -0.93
CA ALA A 74 -0.91 1.55 -0.57
C ALA A 74 -2.35 1.66 -0.04
N VAL A 75 -3.26 2.23 -0.83
CA VAL A 75 -3.12 2.59 -2.25
C VAL A 75 -3.68 3.98 -2.54
N SER A 76 -3.40 4.53 -3.74
CA SER A 76 -4.25 5.58 -4.31
C SER A 76 -5.54 4.96 -4.85
N VAL A 77 -6.69 5.52 -4.49
CA VAL A 77 -8.03 5.01 -4.88
C VAL A 77 -8.35 5.45 -6.30
N LEU A 78 -8.04 4.61 -7.28
CA LEU A 78 -8.12 4.97 -8.70
C LEU A 78 -9.51 5.32 -9.22
N PRO A 79 -10.64 4.74 -8.75
CA PRO A 79 -11.97 5.15 -9.20
C PRO A 79 -12.35 6.59 -8.87
N THR A 80 -11.79 7.18 -7.80
CA THR A 80 -12.07 8.56 -7.38
C THR A 80 -11.11 9.58 -8.01
N ALA A 81 -10.06 9.12 -8.70
CA ALA A 81 -9.05 9.94 -9.35
C ALA A 81 -9.19 9.91 -10.89
N HIS A 82 -8.81 10.99 -11.57
CA HIS A 82 -8.61 10.93 -13.01
C HIS A 82 -7.27 10.24 -13.31
N PRO A 83 -7.23 9.12 -14.09
CA PRO A 83 -6.02 8.33 -14.27
C PRO A 83 -4.86 9.09 -14.93
N VAL A 84 -5.15 10.03 -15.83
CA VAL A 84 -4.12 10.90 -16.43
C VAL A 84 -3.52 11.81 -15.37
N ALA A 85 -4.33 12.49 -14.54
CA ALA A 85 -3.83 13.38 -13.50
C ALA A 85 -2.98 12.61 -12.46
N LEU A 86 -3.41 11.40 -12.08
CA LEU A 86 -2.63 10.54 -11.19
C LEU A 86 -1.32 10.09 -11.86
N GLY A 87 -1.34 9.82 -13.16
CA GLY A 87 -0.15 9.48 -13.95
C GLY A 87 0.86 10.63 -14.04
N GLU A 88 0.39 11.87 -14.24
CA GLU A 88 1.23 13.08 -14.21
C GLU A 88 1.86 13.28 -12.83
N GLN A 89 1.10 13.13 -11.75
CA GLN A 89 1.62 13.21 -10.38
C GLN A 89 2.66 12.12 -10.10
N ALA A 90 2.42 10.90 -10.56
CA ALA A 90 3.36 9.79 -10.40
C ALA A 90 4.66 10.02 -11.17
N ALA A 91 4.57 10.51 -12.41
CA ALA A 91 5.74 10.87 -13.21
C ALA A 91 6.55 12.00 -12.55
N LEU A 92 5.87 13.04 -12.08
CA LEU A 92 6.51 14.16 -11.36
C LEU A 92 7.29 13.66 -10.13
N LEU A 93 6.66 12.85 -9.27
CA LEU A 93 7.29 12.32 -8.06
C LEU A 93 8.44 11.37 -8.39
N HIS A 94 8.31 10.55 -9.42
CA HIS A 94 9.36 9.65 -9.88
C HIS A 94 10.60 10.42 -10.34
N LEU A 95 10.42 11.41 -11.20
CA LEU A 95 11.50 12.25 -11.74
C LEU A 95 12.19 13.06 -10.64
N THR A 96 11.42 13.75 -9.81
CA THR A 96 11.98 14.65 -8.78
C THR A 96 12.62 13.92 -7.60
N SER A 97 12.28 12.65 -7.40
CA SER A 97 12.85 11.82 -6.34
C SER A 97 14.00 10.91 -6.78
N GLY A 98 14.40 10.96 -8.07
CA GLY A 98 15.40 10.02 -8.60
C GLY A 98 14.93 8.56 -8.57
N GLY A 99 13.66 8.30 -8.90
CA GLY A 99 13.11 6.94 -8.99
C GLY A 99 12.69 6.31 -7.67
N ARG A 100 12.59 7.07 -6.57
CA ARG A 100 12.19 6.53 -5.25
C ARG A 100 10.67 6.37 -5.07
N PHE A 101 9.85 6.83 -6.01
CA PHE A 101 8.39 6.72 -5.93
C PHE A 101 7.87 5.42 -6.55
N SER A 102 6.91 4.76 -5.89
CA SER A 102 6.13 3.63 -6.40
C SER A 102 4.63 3.92 -6.29
N LEU A 103 3.86 3.66 -7.35
CA LEU A 103 2.43 3.92 -7.37
C LEU A 103 1.64 2.65 -7.11
N GLY A 104 1.16 2.47 -5.89
CA GLY A 104 0.16 1.46 -5.60
C GLY A 104 -1.25 1.98 -5.89
N VAL A 105 -2.03 1.22 -6.64
CA VAL A 105 -3.41 1.56 -6.97
C VAL A 105 -4.39 0.50 -6.52
N GLY A 106 -5.58 0.93 -6.14
CA GLY A 106 -6.64 0.04 -5.72
C GLY A 106 -8.01 0.53 -6.15
N ARG A 107 -8.97 -0.41 -6.08
CA ARG A 107 -10.36 -0.09 -6.39
C ARG A 107 -11.05 0.69 -5.27
N GLY A 108 -10.51 0.66 -4.06
CA GLY A 108 -11.21 1.14 -2.88
C GLY A 108 -12.41 0.26 -2.51
N GLY A 109 -13.34 0.83 -1.77
CA GLY A 109 -14.63 0.24 -1.42
C GLY A 109 -15.80 1.03 -2.02
N PRO A 110 -17.04 0.54 -1.85
CA PRO A 110 -18.24 1.26 -2.26
C PRO A 110 -18.64 2.28 -1.18
N TRP A 111 -17.76 3.23 -0.94
CA TRP A 111 -17.90 4.23 0.10
C TRP A 111 -18.43 5.55 -0.44
N VAL A 112 -18.81 6.46 0.45
CA VAL A 112 -19.38 7.77 0.15
C VAL A 112 -18.44 8.69 -0.68
N ASP A 113 -17.15 8.41 -0.72
CA ASP A 113 -16.18 9.06 -1.60
C ASP A 113 -16.56 8.97 -3.09
N LEU A 114 -17.19 7.87 -3.50
CA LEU A 114 -17.73 7.71 -4.86
C LEU A 114 -18.86 8.70 -5.19
N GLU A 115 -19.62 9.15 -4.19
CA GLU A 115 -20.63 10.20 -4.37
C GLU A 115 -19.99 11.59 -4.30
N VAL A 116 -19.18 11.84 -3.28
CA VAL A 116 -18.56 13.16 -3.05
C VAL A 116 -17.67 13.59 -4.21
N PHE A 117 -16.88 12.67 -4.77
CA PHE A 117 -16.03 12.94 -5.94
C PHE A 117 -16.71 12.71 -7.29
N GLY A 118 -17.95 12.22 -7.29
CA GLY A 118 -18.81 12.15 -8.45
C GLY A 118 -18.66 10.98 -9.42
N PRO A 119 -17.70 10.02 -9.29
CA PRO A 119 -17.59 8.91 -10.25
C PRO A 119 -18.74 7.91 -10.15
N GLY A 120 -19.40 7.82 -9.00
CA GLY A 120 -20.51 6.92 -8.73
C GLY A 120 -20.13 5.45 -8.59
N LEU A 121 -21.10 4.63 -8.19
CA LEU A 121 -20.89 3.20 -7.91
C LEU A 121 -20.40 2.40 -9.14
N LYS A 122 -20.83 2.78 -10.36
CA LYS A 122 -20.40 2.13 -11.61
C LYS A 122 -18.88 2.20 -11.81
N ALA A 123 -18.25 3.29 -11.40
CA ALA A 123 -16.79 3.42 -11.46
C ALA A 123 -16.06 2.41 -10.58
N TYR A 124 -16.58 2.15 -9.38
CA TYR A 124 -16.08 1.13 -8.49
C TYR A 124 -16.32 -0.29 -9.02
N GLU A 125 -17.52 -0.59 -9.54
CA GLU A 125 -17.89 -1.94 -9.95
C GLU A 125 -17.22 -2.37 -11.26
N GLN A 126 -17.13 -1.46 -12.24
CA GLN A 126 -16.76 -1.76 -13.63
C GLN A 126 -15.63 -0.91 -14.18
N GLY A 127 -15.42 0.32 -13.66
CA GLY A 127 -14.51 1.30 -14.25
C GLY A 127 -13.02 1.10 -13.94
N PHE A 128 -12.66 0.29 -12.95
CA PHE A 128 -11.25 0.14 -12.54
C PHE A 128 -10.33 -0.37 -13.66
N PRO A 129 -10.71 -1.38 -14.50
CA PRO A 129 -9.85 -1.83 -15.59
C PRO A 129 -9.53 -0.71 -16.60
N GLU A 130 -10.54 0.05 -17.06
CA GLU A 130 -10.34 1.15 -18.00
C GLU A 130 -9.45 2.25 -17.42
N SER A 131 -9.67 2.62 -16.15
CA SER A 131 -8.82 3.59 -15.44
C SER A 131 -7.38 3.12 -15.33
N LEU A 132 -7.16 1.84 -15.02
CA LEU A 132 -5.82 1.26 -14.91
C LEU A 132 -5.12 1.21 -16.27
N ASP A 133 -5.83 0.82 -17.32
CA ASP A 133 -5.26 0.76 -18.68
C ASP A 133 -4.86 2.16 -19.18
N LEU A 134 -5.69 3.16 -18.94
CA LEU A 134 -5.35 4.55 -19.30
C LEU A 134 -4.17 5.08 -18.49
N LEU A 135 -4.11 4.79 -17.19
CA LEU A 135 -2.96 5.14 -16.33
C LEU A 135 -1.65 4.50 -16.85
N LEU A 136 -1.68 3.21 -17.20
CA LEU A 136 -0.51 2.50 -17.69
C LEU A 136 -0.06 3.03 -19.06
N ARG A 137 -1.00 3.35 -19.93
CA ARG A 137 -0.68 4.00 -21.22
C ARG A 137 -0.04 5.37 -20.98
N TRP A 138 -0.57 6.18 -20.07
CA TRP A 138 0.00 7.47 -19.73
C TRP A 138 1.45 7.36 -19.23
N LEU A 139 1.77 6.35 -18.47
CA LEU A 139 3.13 6.15 -17.96
C LEU A 139 4.11 5.57 -18.98
N ARG A 140 3.64 4.99 -20.11
CA ARG A 140 4.48 4.23 -21.04
C ARG A 140 4.53 4.79 -22.47
N GLU A 141 3.46 5.45 -22.92
CA GLU A 141 3.34 5.95 -24.28
C GLU A 141 3.71 7.43 -24.36
N PRO A 142 4.34 7.90 -25.46
CA PRO A 142 4.68 9.31 -25.62
C PRO A 142 3.47 10.20 -25.92
N ARG A 143 2.40 9.62 -26.41
CA ARG A 143 1.14 10.30 -26.76
C ARG A 143 -0.03 9.39 -26.39
N VAL A 144 -1.07 9.94 -25.82
CA VAL A 144 -2.24 9.19 -25.34
C VAL A 144 -3.53 9.88 -25.78
N SER A 145 -4.50 9.07 -26.18
CA SER A 145 -5.91 9.48 -26.37
C SER A 145 -6.83 8.59 -25.56
N GLY A 146 -7.99 9.08 -25.19
CA GLY A 146 -9.08 8.30 -24.60
C GLY A 146 -10.17 8.01 -25.63
N ALA A 147 -10.57 6.75 -25.78
CA ALA A 147 -11.72 6.33 -26.58
C ALA A 147 -12.61 5.33 -25.84
N GLY A 148 -12.56 5.35 -24.51
CA GLY A 148 -13.31 4.47 -23.63
C GLY A 148 -14.67 5.02 -23.23
N GLU A 149 -15.38 4.27 -22.40
CA GLU A 149 -16.70 4.65 -21.90
C GLU A 149 -16.62 5.82 -20.91
N ARG A 150 -15.59 5.82 -20.05
CA ARG A 150 -15.38 6.81 -18.98
C ARG A 150 -14.49 7.97 -19.41
N PHE A 151 -13.50 7.69 -20.27
CA PHE A 151 -12.49 8.67 -20.67
C PHE A 151 -12.42 8.75 -22.18
N SER A 152 -12.93 9.89 -22.72
CA SER A 152 -12.91 10.18 -24.15
C SER A 152 -12.31 11.56 -24.38
N PHE A 153 -11.13 11.60 -25.04
CA PHE A 153 -10.42 12.83 -25.36
C PHE A 153 -9.50 12.63 -26.58
N ARG A 154 -9.18 13.74 -27.27
CA ARG A 154 -8.26 13.75 -28.39
C ARG A 154 -6.84 13.38 -27.93
N GLU A 155 -6.00 12.94 -28.86
CA GLU A 155 -4.62 12.64 -28.56
C GLU A 155 -3.86 13.88 -28.06
N VAL A 156 -3.13 13.69 -26.96
CA VAL A 156 -2.26 14.69 -26.32
C VAL A 156 -0.86 14.12 -26.08
N PRO A 157 0.20 14.95 -26.06
CA PRO A 157 1.51 14.50 -25.62
C PRO A 157 1.53 14.23 -24.11
N VAL A 158 2.31 13.25 -23.70
CA VAL A 158 2.58 12.98 -22.28
C VAL A 158 3.72 13.89 -21.82
N VAL A 159 3.44 14.76 -20.86
CA VAL A 159 4.40 15.70 -20.26
C VAL A 159 4.06 15.86 -18.77
N PRO A 160 5.02 15.65 -17.81
CA PRO A 160 6.39 15.16 -18.05
C PRO A 160 6.44 13.69 -18.45
N ARG A 161 7.50 13.30 -19.17
CA ARG A 161 7.77 11.91 -19.49
C ARG A 161 8.49 11.23 -18.32
N PRO A 162 7.96 10.12 -17.77
CA PRO A 162 8.58 9.48 -16.62
C PRO A 162 9.93 8.81 -16.89
N ASP A 163 10.27 8.55 -18.17
CA ASP A 163 11.53 7.95 -18.63
C ASP A 163 12.69 8.97 -18.80
N GLU A 164 12.46 10.24 -18.49
CA GLU A 164 13.49 11.29 -18.55
C GLU A 164 14.15 11.55 -17.19
N ILE A 165 14.45 10.49 -16.43
CA ILE A 165 15.11 10.62 -15.12
C ILE A 165 16.58 11.07 -15.27
N LEU A 166 17.03 12.00 -14.45
CA LEU A 166 18.41 12.47 -14.45
C LEU A 166 19.37 11.37 -13.94
N ASP A 167 20.61 11.37 -14.48
CA ASP A 167 21.72 10.49 -14.05
C ASP A 167 21.55 8.98 -14.30
N GLY A 168 20.92 8.62 -15.41
CA GLY A 168 20.93 7.24 -15.91
C GLY A 168 20.19 6.28 -14.97
N GLY A 169 18.99 6.61 -14.61
CA GLY A 169 18.08 5.69 -13.92
C GLY A 169 17.95 4.36 -14.67
N PRO A 170 17.43 3.31 -14.02
CA PRO A 170 17.34 1.99 -14.62
C PRO A 170 16.61 2.04 -15.97
N GLU A 171 16.97 1.15 -16.90
CA GLU A 171 16.41 1.06 -18.25
C GLU A 171 14.87 0.97 -18.31
N ASP A 172 14.21 0.66 -17.21
CA ASP A 172 12.76 0.71 -17.01
C ASP A 172 12.34 1.99 -16.23
N ALA A 173 12.60 3.15 -16.82
CA ALA A 173 12.48 4.47 -16.21
C ALA A 173 11.05 4.95 -15.89
N CYS A 174 10.10 4.07 -15.64
CA CYS A 174 8.75 4.42 -15.20
C CYS A 174 8.53 4.10 -13.72
N PRO A 175 7.69 4.86 -13.01
CA PRO A 175 7.33 4.48 -11.64
C PRO A 175 6.72 3.09 -11.63
N GLU A 176 7.16 2.25 -10.69
CA GLU A 176 6.57 0.93 -10.48
C GLU A 176 5.08 1.09 -10.14
N VAL A 177 4.22 0.37 -10.84
CA VAL A 177 2.78 0.32 -10.55
C VAL A 177 2.44 -1.00 -9.90
N ILE A 178 1.81 -0.96 -8.72
CA ILE A 178 1.42 -2.13 -7.92
C ILE A 178 -0.10 -2.12 -7.72
N VAL A 179 -0.76 -3.27 -7.83
CA VAL A 179 -2.22 -3.37 -7.69
C VAL A 179 -2.59 -4.03 -6.37
N ALA A 180 -3.45 -3.40 -5.58
CA ALA A 180 -4.02 -4.06 -4.39
C ALA A 180 -4.96 -5.19 -4.80
N CYS A 181 -4.67 -6.39 -4.31
CA CYS A 181 -5.41 -7.61 -4.64
C CYS A 181 -5.98 -8.26 -3.38
N THR A 182 -7.32 -8.39 -3.36
CA THR A 182 -8.08 -9.02 -2.27
C THR A 182 -9.03 -10.11 -2.79
N SER A 183 -8.98 -10.43 -4.08
CA SER A 183 -9.86 -11.40 -4.71
C SER A 183 -9.22 -12.01 -5.97
N PRO A 184 -9.65 -13.20 -6.40
CA PRO A 184 -9.18 -13.80 -7.65
C PRO A 184 -9.37 -12.90 -8.88
N ARG A 185 -10.41 -12.06 -8.90
CA ARG A 185 -10.66 -11.11 -9.99
C ARG A 185 -9.55 -10.04 -10.06
N SER A 186 -9.17 -9.45 -8.93
CA SER A 186 -8.09 -8.43 -8.90
C SER A 186 -6.72 -9.05 -9.18
N VAL A 187 -6.48 -10.29 -8.74
CA VAL A 187 -5.27 -11.06 -9.04
C VAL A 187 -5.11 -11.28 -10.55
N LYS A 188 -6.18 -11.75 -11.23
CA LYS A 188 -6.17 -11.94 -12.69
C LYS A 188 -5.92 -10.63 -13.43
N LEU A 189 -6.60 -9.56 -13.02
CA LEU A 189 -6.45 -8.23 -13.63
C LEU A 189 -5.01 -7.72 -13.54
N ALA A 190 -4.35 -7.87 -12.39
CA ALA A 190 -2.95 -7.50 -12.21
C ALA A 190 -2.02 -8.38 -13.06
N ALA A 191 -2.26 -9.70 -13.07
CA ALA A 191 -1.47 -10.68 -13.81
C ALA A 191 -1.51 -10.47 -15.32
N GLU A 192 -2.69 -10.20 -15.89
CA GLU A 192 -2.87 -9.91 -17.32
C GLU A 192 -2.04 -8.71 -17.79
N ARG A 193 -1.75 -7.78 -16.88
CA ARG A 193 -0.94 -6.58 -17.15
C ARG A 193 0.51 -6.69 -16.69
N GLY A 194 0.90 -7.86 -16.14
CA GLY A 194 2.25 -8.09 -15.61
C GLY A 194 2.60 -7.24 -14.39
N LEU A 195 1.59 -6.75 -13.65
CA LEU A 195 1.78 -5.86 -12.50
C LEU A 195 1.94 -6.64 -11.21
N PRO A 196 2.88 -6.28 -10.33
CA PRO A 196 2.97 -6.88 -9.00
C PRO A 196 1.73 -6.56 -8.15
N MET A 197 1.53 -7.38 -7.13
CA MET A 197 0.40 -7.28 -6.20
C MET A 197 0.83 -6.70 -4.86
N LEU A 198 -0.06 -5.89 -4.26
CA LEU A 198 -0.08 -5.61 -2.82
C LEU A 198 -1.15 -6.50 -2.18
N LEU A 199 -0.74 -7.40 -1.29
CA LEU A 199 -1.61 -8.35 -0.60
C LEU A 199 -1.92 -7.87 0.81
N GLY A 200 -3.21 -7.93 1.19
CA GLY A 200 -3.72 -7.36 2.43
C GLY A 200 -3.22 -8.05 3.70
N MET A 201 -3.18 -7.31 4.80
CA MET A 201 -2.78 -7.82 6.12
C MET A 201 -3.77 -8.80 6.76
N HIS A 202 -4.99 -8.87 6.26
CA HIS A 202 -6.01 -9.81 6.75
C HIS A 202 -5.88 -11.23 6.18
N CYS A 203 -4.96 -11.44 5.23
CA CYS A 203 -4.70 -12.73 4.60
C CYS A 203 -3.53 -13.44 5.28
N GLY A 204 -3.70 -14.73 5.56
CA GLY A 204 -2.61 -15.61 6.01
C GLY A 204 -1.64 -15.96 4.89
N ASP A 205 -0.59 -16.73 5.24
CA ASP A 205 0.43 -17.12 4.26
C ASP A 205 -0.12 -18.08 3.20
N GLU A 206 -1.06 -18.96 3.56
CA GLU A 206 -1.74 -19.86 2.63
C GLU A 206 -2.50 -19.06 1.57
N ASP A 207 -3.36 -18.12 1.99
CA ASP A 207 -4.13 -17.28 1.07
C ASP A 207 -3.22 -16.48 0.13
N LYS A 208 -2.12 -15.93 0.69
CA LYS A 208 -1.13 -15.17 -0.09
C LYS A 208 -0.42 -16.07 -1.10
N ALA A 209 -0.02 -17.29 -0.70
CA ALA A 209 0.61 -18.25 -1.59
C ALA A 209 -0.32 -18.68 -2.75
N GLU A 210 -1.60 -18.92 -2.46
CA GLU A 210 -2.60 -19.21 -3.50
C GLU A 210 -2.77 -18.04 -4.47
N MET A 211 -2.82 -16.80 -3.97
CA MET A 211 -2.91 -15.60 -4.82
C MET A 211 -1.66 -15.44 -5.70
N VAL A 212 -0.45 -15.68 -5.17
CA VAL A 212 0.79 -15.64 -5.95
C VAL A 212 0.82 -16.74 -7.00
N ALA A 213 0.41 -17.96 -6.66
CA ALA A 213 0.32 -19.06 -7.61
C ALA A 213 -0.68 -18.77 -8.75
N LEU A 214 -1.86 -18.23 -8.40
CA LEU A 214 -2.85 -17.80 -9.39
C LEU A 214 -2.30 -16.68 -10.28
N TRP A 215 -1.65 -15.67 -9.71
CA TRP A 215 -1.04 -14.58 -10.46
C TRP A 215 0.00 -15.10 -11.45
N ARG A 216 0.93 -15.94 -11.00
CA ARG A 216 1.97 -16.54 -11.86
C ARG A 216 1.37 -17.31 -13.03
N LYS A 217 0.36 -18.13 -12.76
CA LYS A 217 -0.34 -18.89 -13.81
C LYS A 217 -0.99 -17.97 -14.84
N GLN A 218 -1.67 -16.93 -14.42
CA GLN A 218 -2.38 -15.99 -15.31
C GLN A 218 -1.41 -15.09 -16.07
N ALA A 219 -0.32 -14.64 -15.46
CA ALA A 219 0.70 -13.83 -16.13
C ALA A 219 1.40 -14.61 -17.26
N LEU A 220 1.77 -15.86 -17.02
CA LEU A 220 2.30 -16.74 -18.07
C LEU A 220 1.28 -16.97 -19.19
N ALA A 221 0.02 -17.19 -18.84
CA ALA A 221 -1.06 -17.38 -19.82
C ALA A 221 -1.33 -16.11 -20.67
N ALA A 222 -1.08 -14.93 -20.08
CA ALA A 222 -1.14 -13.63 -20.79
C ALA A 222 0.10 -13.34 -21.67
N GLY A 223 1.09 -14.23 -21.69
CA GLY A 223 2.28 -14.12 -22.55
C GLY A 223 3.45 -13.34 -21.94
N HIS A 224 3.41 -13.03 -20.63
CA HIS A 224 4.56 -12.41 -19.97
C HIS A 224 5.76 -13.38 -19.88
N ALA A 225 6.96 -12.87 -20.09
CA ALA A 225 8.18 -13.66 -20.08
C ALA A 225 8.40 -14.31 -18.69
N PRO A 226 8.81 -15.60 -18.63
CA PRO A 226 9.00 -16.33 -17.37
C PRO A 226 9.93 -15.61 -16.37
N GLU A 227 10.97 -14.93 -16.88
CA GLU A 227 11.93 -14.18 -16.06
C GLU A 227 11.27 -12.96 -15.39
N LYS A 228 10.40 -12.23 -16.12
CA LYS A 228 9.60 -11.13 -15.58
C LYS A 228 8.59 -11.63 -14.55
N VAL A 229 7.97 -12.77 -14.82
CA VAL A 229 7.03 -13.41 -13.88
C VAL A 229 7.74 -13.85 -12.60
N ALA A 230 8.93 -14.42 -12.71
CA ALA A 230 9.74 -14.83 -11.56
C ALA A 230 10.26 -13.63 -10.74
N ALA A 231 10.56 -12.52 -11.40
CA ALA A 231 11.08 -11.29 -10.79
C ALA A 231 9.98 -10.37 -10.22
N ALA A 232 8.70 -10.74 -10.32
CA ALA A 232 7.60 -9.90 -9.87
C ALA A 232 7.70 -9.56 -8.38
N GLY A 233 7.83 -8.28 -8.08
CA GLY A 233 8.06 -7.76 -6.74
C GLY A 233 6.75 -7.58 -5.95
N HIS A 234 6.02 -8.66 -5.68
CA HIS A 234 4.82 -8.60 -4.83
C HIS A 234 5.13 -8.06 -3.43
N VAL A 235 4.20 -7.36 -2.84
CA VAL A 235 4.31 -6.77 -1.49
C VAL A 235 3.30 -7.43 -0.56
N SER A 236 3.74 -7.90 0.60
CA SER A 236 2.90 -8.42 1.68
C SER A 236 2.66 -7.34 2.72
N ALA A 237 1.42 -6.87 2.86
CA ALA A 237 1.05 -6.03 3.99
C ALA A 237 0.89 -6.87 5.26
N GLY A 238 1.26 -6.27 6.40
CA GLY A 238 1.16 -6.90 7.72
C GLY A 238 1.12 -5.86 8.84
N VAL A 239 1.26 -6.32 10.08
CA VAL A 239 1.38 -5.50 11.28
C VAL A 239 2.68 -5.84 11.97
N ALA A 240 3.40 -4.86 12.50
CA ALA A 240 4.58 -5.09 13.33
C ALA A 240 4.45 -4.41 14.68
N GLN A 241 4.75 -5.16 15.73
CA GLN A 241 4.92 -4.62 17.08
C GLN A 241 6.06 -5.39 17.76
N ILE A 242 7.15 -4.69 18.02
CA ILE A 242 8.36 -5.31 18.59
C ILE A 242 8.45 -4.97 20.08
N ALA A 243 8.64 -6.00 20.89
CA ALA A 243 8.83 -5.87 22.34
C ALA A 243 9.80 -6.95 22.84
N ASP A 244 10.21 -6.89 24.12
CA ASP A 244 11.13 -7.89 24.68
C ASP A 244 10.45 -9.24 24.90
N ARG A 245 9.12 -9.24 25.00
CA ARG A 245 8.30 -10.44 25.17
C ARG A 245 7.12 -10.42 24.20
N ARG A 246 6.80 -11.59 23.64
CA ARG A 246 5.66 -11.74 22.72
C ARG A 246 4.33 -11.27 23.34
N ALA A 247 4.11 -11.62 24.61
CA ALA A 247 2.89 -11.24 25.33
C ALA A 247 2.73 -9.71 25.37
N GLU A 248 3.80 -8.99 25.70
CA GLU A 248 3.80 -7.54 25.79
C GLU A 248 3.46 -6.86 24.45
N ALA A 249 4.04 -7.33 23.35
CA ALA A 249 3.72 -6.83 22.02
C ALA A 249 2.24 -7.05 21.66
N ALA A 250 1.73 -8.25 21.92
CA ALA A 250 0.33 -8.60 21.65
C ALA A 250 -0.64 -7.83 22.56
N GLU A 251 -0.36 -7.73 23.85
CA GLU A 251 -1.17 -6.98 24.83
C GLU A 251 -1.29 -5.49 24.45
N THR A 252 -0.19 -4.88 23.97
CA THR A 252 -0.19 -3.50 23.46
C THR A 252 -1.21 -3.33 22.35
N LEU A 253 -1.18 -4.20 21.34
CA LEU A 253 -2.09 -4.11 20.20
C LEU A 253 -3.54 -4.44 20.60
N VAL A 254 -3.77 -5.52 21.37
CA VAL A 254 -5.11 -5.94 21.79
C VAL A 254 -5.78 -4.89 22.69
N LYS A 255 -5.00 -4.13 23.45
CA LYS A 255 -5.51 -3.02 24.26
C LYS A 255 -5.90 -1.79 23.43
N LEU A 256 -5.14 -1.46 22.41
CA LEU A 256 -5.22 -0.14 21.74
C LEU A 256 -5.92 -0.19 20.38
N MET A 257 -5.60 -1.16 19.52
CA MET A 257 -6.16 -1.25 18.17
C MET A 257 -7.69 -1.43 18.11
N PRO A 258 -8.35 -2.19 18.98
CA PRO A 258 -9.80 -2.39 18.87
C PRO A 258 -10.61 -1.10 18.92
N GLY A 259 -10.20 -0.13 19.74
CA GLY A 259 -10.86 1.18 19.81
C GLY A 259 -10.76 1.96 18.49
N TRP A 260 -9.58 2.01 17.90
CA TRP A 260 -9.35 2.61 16.58
C TRP A 260 -10.11 1.86 15.47
N LEU A 261 -10.00 0.53 15.43
CA LEU A 261 -10.70 -0.29 14.43
C LEU A 261 -12.20 -0.07 14.49
N LYS A 262 -12.79 -0.10 15.68
CA LYS A 262 -14.22 0.13 15.86
C LYS A 262 -14.62 1.52 15.36
N GLN A 263 -13.98 2.57 15.84
CA GLN A 263 -14.28 3.96 15.46
C GLN A 263 -14.10 4.18 13.97
N GLY A 264 -13.01 3.67 13.40
CA GLY A 264 -12.67 3.87 11.99
C GLY A 264 -13.60 3.09 11.05
N LEU A 265 -13.89 1.84 11.38
CA LEU A 265 -14.71 0.99 10.52
C LEU A 265 -16.20 1.37 10.59
N ASP A 266 -16.71 1.71 11.77
CA ASP A 266 -18.11 2.15 11.96
C ASP A 266 -18.41 3.50 11.25
N ALA A 267 -17.37 4.31 10.99
CA ALA A 267 -17.51 5.58 10.30
C ALA A 267 -17.72 5.47 8.78
N HIS A 268 -17.49 4.29 8.19
CA HIS A 268 -17.66 4.11 6.75
C HIS A 268 -19.13 4.14 6.34
N VAL A 269 -19.45 5.02 5.39
CA VAL A 269 -20.78 5.12 4.78
C VAL A 269 -20.76 4.42 3.43
N THR A 270 -21.60 3.38 3.27
CA THR A 270 -21.70 2.60 2.03
C THR A 270 -22.71 3.24 1.07
N VAL A 271 -22.42 3.19 -0.23
CA VAL A 271 -23.30 3.71 -1.30
C VAL A 271 -23.98 2.63 -2.12
N ASP A 272 -23.65 1.33 -1.85
CA ASP A 272 -24.27 0.20 -2.55
C ASP A 272 -25.48 -0.40 -1.80
N GLY A 273 -25.91 0.21 -0.70
CA GLY A 273 -27.03 -0.23 0.11
C GLY A 273 -26.84 -1.58 0.83
N ARG A 274 -25.63 -2.16 0.80
CA ARG A 274 -25.37 -3.47 1.41
C ARG A 274 -24.87 -3.30 2.84
N HIS A 275 -25.53 -3.96 3.77
CA HIS A 275 -25.00 -4.07 5.14
C HIS A 275 -23.77 -4.99 5.13
N ARG A 276 -22.67 -4.51 5.72
CA ARG A 276 -21.44 -5.30 5.91
C ARG A 276 -21.31 -5.66 7.37
N ALA A 277 -21.28 -6.97 7.64
CA ALA A 277 -20.93 -7.44 8.97
C ALA A 277 -19.48 -7.03 9.26
N MET A 278 -19.29 -6.19 10.27
CA MET A 278 -17.95 -5.82 10.74
C MET A 278 -17.38 -6.98 11.53
N ARG A 279 -16.08 -7.25 11.34
CA ARG A 279 -15.36 -8.20 12.19
C ARG A 279 -15.31 -7.65 13.61
N ASP A 280 -15.42 -8.53 14.61
CA ASP A 280 -15.15 -8.13 15.99
C ASP A 280 -13.72 -7.55 16.07
N PRO A 281 -13.55 -6.30 16.55
CA PRO A 281 -12.26 -5.63 16.52
C PRO A 281 -11.20 -6.30 17.39
N VAL A 282 -11.59 -6.94 18.51
CA VAL A 282 -10.66 -7.67 19.37
C VAL A 282 -10.19 -8.94 18.69
N ALA A 283 -11.13 -9.78 18.24
CA ALA A 283 -10.81 -11.02 17.53
C ALA A 283 -9.99 -10.74 16.24
N TYR A 284 -10.25 -9.63 15.56
CA TYR A 284 -9.47 -9.25 14.41
C TYR A 284 -8.04 -8.82 14.79
N THR A 285 -7.87 -8.08 15.88
CA THR A 285 -6.53 -7.72 16.38
C THR A 285 -5.73 -8.96 16.80
N GLU A 286 -6.36 -9.91 17.51
CA GLU A 286 -5.75 -11.18 17.89
C GLU A 286 -5.31 -11.99 16.66
N LEU A 287 -6.15 -12.06 15.64
CA LEU A 287 -5.80 -12.68 14.35
C LEU A 287 -4.55 -12.03 13.75
N LEU A 288 -4.49 -10.70 13.69
CA LEU A 288 -3.33 -9.97 13.16
C LEU A 288 -2.06 -10.26 13.98
N CYS A 289 -2.16 -10.32 15.32
CA CYS A 289 -1.05 -10.71 16.18
C CYS A 289 -0.55 -12.15 15.91
N GLY A 290 -1.43 -13.04 15.51
CA GLY A 290 -1.10 -14.41 15.14
C GLY A 290 -0.44 -14.55 13.78
N LEU A 291 -0.82 -13.70 12.82
CA LEU A 291 -0.36 -13.76 11.43
C LEU A 291 0.96 -13.03 11.19
N HIS A 292 1.31 -12.02 11.98
CA HIS A 292 2.31 -11.02 11.63
C HIS A 292 3.47 -10.94 12.64
N PRO A 293 4.54 -10.16 12.35
CA PRO A 293 5.70 -9.98 13.21
C PRO A 293 5.36 -9.17 14.48
N VAL A 294 4.62 -9.80 15.39
CA VAL A 294 4.24 -9.25 16.69
C VAL A 294 4.93 -10.05 17.79
N GLY A 295 5.93 -9.46 18.42
CA GLY A 295 6.70 -10.14 19.48
C GLY A 295 8.15 -9.67 19.58
N THR A 296 9.03 -10.63 19.93
CA THR A 296 10.46 -10.34 20.03
C THR A 296 11.11 -10.13 18.66
N PRO A 297 12.27 -9.46 18.56
CA PRO A 297 12.96 -9.27 17.29
C PRO A 297 13.21 -10.60 16.57
N ARG A 298 13.63 -11.64 17.28
CA ARG A 298 13.86 -12.97 16.69
C ARG A 298 12.58 -13.58 16.14
N LEU A 299 11.48 -13.56 16.91
CA LEU A 299 10.19 -14.05 16.45
C LEU A 299 9.70 -13.28 15.21
N ALA A 300 9.88 -11.96 15.20
CA ALA A 300 9.50 -11.12 14.06
C ALA A 300 10.28 -11.49 12.79
N ALA A 301 11.59 -11.68 12.91
CA ALA A 301 12.45 -12.13 11.81
C ALA A 301 12.04 -13.52 11.30
N ASP A 302 11.85 -14.48 12.20
CA ASP A 302 11.42 -15.84 11.85
C ASP A 302 10.06 -15.84 11.14
N ARG A 303 9.15 -14.97 11.57
CA ARG A 303 7.81 -14.81 10.95
C ARG A 303 7.90 -14.27 9.52
N LEU A 304 8.72 -13.24 9.29
CA LEU A 304 8.95 -12.69 7.95
C LEU A 304 9.63 -13.70 7.03
N ALA A 305 10.60 -14.46 7.54
CA ALA A 305 11.26 -15.53 6.81
C ALA A 305 10.27 -16.64 6.41
N ALA A 306 9.44 -17.11 7.35
CA ALA A 306 8.42 -18.13 7.08
C ALA A 306 7.40 -17.67 6.02
N THR A 307 6.93 -16.40 6.08
CA THR A 307 6.07 -15.84 5.04
C THR A 307 6.78 -15.81 3.70
N SER A 308 8.05 -15.40 3.66
CA SER A 308 8.84 -15.37 2.42
C SER A 308 9.02 -16.77 1.81
N GLU A 309 9.39 -17.74 2.62
CA GLU A 309 9.54 -19.15 2.19
C GLU A 309 8.24 -19.73 1.64
N ARG A 310 7.11 -19.46 2.30
CA ARG A 310 5.81 -19.99 1.92
C ARG A 310 5.26 -19.36 0.63
N THR A 311 5.44 -18.05 0.46
CA THR A 311 4.79 -17.26 -0.59
C THR A 311 5.72 -16.87 -1.74
N GLY A 312 7.02 -16.87 -1.52
CA GLY A 312 8.02 -16.28 -2.42
C GLY A 312 8.07 -14.75 -2.37
N ILE A 313 7.31 -14.11 -1.48
CA ILE A 313 7.31 -12.65 -1.34
C ILE A 313 8.47 -12.21 -0.46
N THR A 314 9.24 -11.24 -0.93
CA THR A 314 10.42 -10.71 -0.23
C THR A 314 10.28 -9.23 0.14
N ARG A 315 9.13 -8.61 -0.14
CA ARG A 315 8.82 -7.20 0.15
C ARG A 315 7.67 -7.12 1.15
N PHE A 316 7.89 -6.41 2.24
CA PHE A 316 6.93 -6.29 3.34
C PHE A 316 6.60 -4.84 3.64
N ALA A 317 5.30 -4.53 3.78
CA ALA A 317 4.77 -3.25 4.22
C ALA A 317 4.06 -3.45 5.56
N LEU A 318 4.67 -3.03 6.66
CA LEU A 318 4.23 -3.37 8.02
C LEU A 318 3.60 -2.16 8.71
N LEU A 319 2.34 -2.27 9.12
CA LEU A 319 1.67 -1.28 9.96
C LEU A 319 2.37 -1.20 11.31
N VAL A 320 2.91 -0.03 11.62
CA VAL A 320 3.71 0.23 12.84
C VAL A 320 2.99 1.14 13.83
N GLU A 321 1.83 1.68 13.47
CA GLU A 321 1.08 2.68 14.23
C GLU A 321 0.13 2.07 15.29
N GLY A 322 0.21 0.76 15.56
CA GLY A 322 -0.77 0.03 16.37
C GLY A 322 -0.90 0.51 17.83
N SER A 323 0.08 1.25 18.35
CA SER A 323 0.00 1.88 19.68
C SER A 323 -0.75 3.22 19.67
N GLY A 324 -0.86 3.89 18.53
CA GLY A 324 -1.41 5.24 18.40
C GLY A 324 -0.54 6.36 19.01
N ASP A 325 0.44 6.05 19.83
CA ASP A 325 1.34 7.00 20.46
C ASP A 325 2.56 7.31 19.58
N LEU A 326 3.00 8.57 19.53
CA LEU A 326 4.14 8.99 18.71
C LEU A 326 5.43 8.30 19.14
N SER A 327 5.78 8.39 20.42
CA SER A 327 7.06 7.85 20.94
C SER A 327 7.11 6.33 20.83
N ALA A 328 6.01 5.65 21.13
CA ALA A 328 5.90 4.20 21.00
C ALA A 328 5.96 3.76 19.53
N THR A 329 5.39 4.54 18.60
CA THR A 329 5.50 4.28 17.17
C THR A 329 6.93 4.45 16.68
N GLU A 330 7.60 5.55 17.04
CA GLU A 330 9.01 5.76 16.69
C GLU A 330 9.91 4.64 17.23
N GLU A 331 9.70 4.23 18.48
CA GLU A 331 10.47 3.13 19.08
C GLU A 331 10.23 1.80 18.36
N ASN A 332 8.97 1.49 18.02
CA ASN A 332 8.63 0.29 17.25
C ASN A 332 9.34 0.28 15.89
N VAL A 333 9.37 1.42 15.18
CA VAL A 333 10.07 1.56 13.90
C VAL A 333 11.58 1.40 14.07
N ARG A 334 12.20 2.01 15.09
CA ARG A 334 13.63 1.84 15.39
C ARG A 334 13.98 0.39 15.66
N ARG A 335 13.22 -0.28 16.51
CA ARG A 335 13.45 -1.71 16.84
C ARG A 335 13.29 -2.61 15.63
N LEU A 336 12.31 -2.33 14.76
CA LEU A 336 12.15 -3.06 13.50
C LEU A 336 13.40 -2.91 12.61
N GLY A 337 13.96 -1.71 12.49
CA GLY A 337 15.16 -1.45 11.70
C GLY A 337 16.45 -1.98 12.33
N THR A 338 16.65 -1.75 13.63
CA THR A 338 17.96 -2.02 14.28
C THR A 338 18.07 -3.41 14.88
N GLU A 339 16.95 -4.06 15.24
CA GLU A 339 16.95 -5.36 15.89
C GLU A 339 16.39 -6.50 15.00
N VAL A 340 15.45 -6.22 14.09
CA VAL A 340 14.85 -7.25 13.22
C VAL A 340 15.57 -7.37 11.88
N LEU A 341 15.81 -6.25 11.17
CA LEU A 341 16.48 -6.29 9.85
C LEU A 341 17.81 -7.05 9.85
N PRO A 342 18.73 -6.88 10.84
CA PRO A 342 19.98 -7.62 10.86
C PRO A 342 19.83 -9.13 10.96
N LEU A 343 18.66 -9.63 11.38
CA LEU A 343 18.36 -11.06 11.49
C LEU A 343 17.78 -11.65 10.19
N LEU A 344 17.53 -10.83 9.18
CA LEU A 344 16.92 -11.23 7.89
C LEU A 344 17.93 -11.41 6.76
N THR A 345 19.20 -11.34 7.05
CA THR A 345 20.32 -11.51 6.09
C THR A 345 20.54 -12.97 5.71
#